data_3b28685b053497084af0d5f4ceaf6c12
#
_entry.id   3b28685b053497084af0d5f4ceaf6c12
#
_cell.length_a   1.000
_cell.length_b   1.000
_cell.length_c   1.000
_cell.angle_alpha   90.00
_cell.angle_beta   90.00
_cell.angle_gamma   90.00
#
_symmetry.space_group_name_H-M   'P 1'
#
loop_
_entity.id
_entity.type
_entity.pdbx_description
1 polymer ?
#
loop_
_entity_poly.entity_id
_entity_poly.type
_entity_poly.pdbx_seq_one_letter_code
_entity_poly.pdbx_strand_id
1 'polypeptide(L)'
;NYDNAYPILKKYGFKGTVFVVTSFLGTRKGYLTWDGCREMEKNGMTVASHTVDHKSMTDLTDDQLRAELVESKKKAEAELGHEVKYMAYPTGAYNLHIAQLVREAGYKAAFTIKYGGVSRKSNIYALERVPIFHTEKTNRDFVERIHYTPQFESFGWTKH
;
A
#
# COMPACT_ATOMS: atom_id res chain seq x y z
N ASN A 1 -10.10 7.02 -6.03
CA ASN A 1 -9.75 5.73 -6.65
C ASN A 1 -10.96 5.02 -7.26
N TYR A 2 -12.09 4.92 -6.54
CA TYR A 2 -13.28 4.19 -7.00
C TYR A 2 -13.90 4.81 -8.27
N ASP A 3 -14.10 6.12 -8.27
CA ASP A 3 -14.78 6.82 -9.38
C ASP A 3 -13.88 7.04 -10.61
N ASN A 4 -12.55 7.01 -10.44
CA ASN A 4 -11.61 7.37 -11.51
C ASN A 4 -10.74 6.20 -11.94
N ALA A 5 -9.88 5.69 -11.04
CA ALA A 5 -8.90 4.67 -11.40
C ALA A 5 -9.53 3.30 -11.64
N TYR A 6 -10.46 2.87 -10.78
CA TYR A 6 -11.08 1.56 -10.87
C TYR A 6 -11.84 1.32 -12.19
N PRO A 7 -12.71 2.23 -12.69
CA PRO A 7 -13.37 2.03 -13.97
C PRO A 7 -12.40 1.91 -15.15
N ILE A 8 -11.27 2.64 -15.10
CA ILE A 8 -10.25 2.57 -16.14
C ILE A 8 -9.55 1.22 -16.11
N LEU A 9 -9.09 0.77 -14.93
CA LEU A 9 -8.45 -0.52 -14.76
C LEU A 9 -9.37 -1.66 -15.21
N LYS A 10 -10.63 -1.62 -14.80
CA LYS A 10 -11.66 -2.59 -15.19
C LYS A 10 -11.87 -2.63 -16.70
N LYS A 11 -11.97 -1.45 -17.35
CA LYS A 11 -12.14 -1.33 -18.81
C LYS A 11 -11.01 -2.01 -19.58
N TYR A 12 -9.79 -1.90 -19.11
CA TYR A 12 -8.61 -2.48 -19.77
C TYR A 12 -8.21 -3.87 -19.22
N GLY A 13 -9.00 -4.46 -18.35
CA GLY A 13 -8.70 -5.78 -17.76
C GLY A 13 -7.50 -5.80 -16.82
N PHE A 14 -7.04 -4.64 -16.35
CA PHE A 14 -5.97 -4.55 -15.37
C PHE A 14 -6.46 -4.86 -13.97
N LYS A 15 -5.62 -5.56 -13.22
CA LYS A 15 -5.81 -5.79 -11.79
C LYS A 15 -4.96 -4.81 -11.00
N GLY A 16 -5.42 -4.44 -9.81
CA GLY A 16 -4.70 -3.55 -8.93
C GLY A 16 -4.96 -3.89 -7.47
N THR A 17 -4.16 -3.31 -6.59
CA THR A 17 -4.35 -3.41 -5.15
C THR A 17 -4.66 -2.02 -4.60
N VAL A 18 -5.75 -1.91 -3.84
CA VAL A 18 -6.08 -0.71 -3.08
C VAL A 18 -5.73 -0.94 -1.61
N PHE A 19 -4.92 -0.06 -1.05
CA PHE A 19 -4.57 -0.06 0.36
C PHE A 19 -5.50 0.90 1.10
N VAL A 20 -6.26 0.38 2.06
CA VAL A 20 -7.34 1.12 2.71
C VAL A 20 -7.03 1.45 4.16
N VAL A 21 -7.30 2.69 4.55
CA VAL A 21 -7.26 3.13 5.95
C VAL A 21 -8.61 2.79 6.58
N THR A 22 -8.63 1.82 7.48
CA THR A 22 -9.88 1.16 7.86
C THR A 22 -10.86 2.04 8.62
N SER A 23 -10.38 3.05 9.37
CA SER A 23 -11.26 4.03 10.04
C SER A 23 -11.89 5.06 9.09
N PHE A 24 -11.36 5.21 7.87
CA PHE A 24 -11.87 6.21 6.92
C PHE A 24 -12.99 5.66 6.03
N LEU A 25 -13.07 4.33 5.89
CA LEU A 25 -14.05 3.70 5.01
C LEU A 25 -15.48 3.86 5.54
N GLY A 26 -16.33 4.44 4.68
CA GLY A 26 -17.74 4.70 5.02
C GLY A 26 -17.97 5.82 6.05
N THR A 27 -16.90 6.42 6.60
CA THR A 27 -16.99 7.48 7.61
C THR A 27 -16.55 8.85 7.09
N ARG A 28 -15.63 8.88 6.13
CA ARG A 28 -15.12 10.12 5.54
C ARG A 28 -15.58 10.30 4.11
N LYS A 29 -16.11 11.49 3.80
CA LYS A 29 -16.50 11.87 2.44
C LYS A 29 -15.30 11.78 1.49
N GLY A 30 -15.51 11.17 0.32
CA GLY A 30 -14.46 10.99 -0.69
C GLY A 30 -13.58 9.74 -0.50
N TYR A 31 -13.78 9.00 0.56
CA TYR A 31 -13.16 7.69 0.76
C TYR A 31 -14.10 6.56 0.31
N LEU A 32 -13.51 5.39 0.09
CA LEU A 32 -14.24 4.16 -0.25
C LEU A 32 -15.23 3.78 0.86
N THR A 33 -16.23 3.00 0.48
CA THR A 33 -17.05 2.22 1.41
C THR A 33 -16.63 0.75 1.38
N TRP A 34 -17.02 -0.04 2.38
CA TRP A 34 -16.78 -1.48 2.36
C TRP A 34 -17.53 -2.20 1.23
N ASP A 35 -18.71 -1.71 0.87
CA ASP A 35 -19.43 -2.21 -0.33
C ASP A 35 -18.63 -1.97 -1.62
N GLY A 36 -18.06 -0.77 -1.76
CA GLY A 36 -17.17 -0.47 -2.88
C GLY A 36 -15.92 -1.35 -2.91
N CYS A 37 -15.32 -1.66 -1.75
CA CYS A 37 -14.21 -2.59 -1.64
C CYS A 37 -14.63 -4.01 -2.11
N ARG A 38 -15.76 -4.51 -1.64
CA ARG A 38 -16.30 -5.81 -2.06
C ARG A 38 -16.61 -5.88 -3.55
N GLU A 39 -17.14 -4.80 -4.12
CA GLU A 39 -17.36 -4.70 -5.57
C GLU A 39 -16.05 -4.75 -6.35
N MET A 40 -15.03 -4.00 -5.91
CA MET A 40 -13.71 -4.00 -6.54
C MET A 40 -13.11 -5.42 -6.55
N GLU A 41 -13.19 -6.16 -5.43
CA GLU A 41 -12.69 -7.53 -5.35
C GLU A 41 -13.44 -8.52 -6.26
N LYS A 42 -14.76 -8.41 -6.37
CA LYS A 42 -15.56 -9.19 -7.34
C LYS A 42 -15.11 -8.99 -8.79
N ASN A 43 -14.48 -7.86 -9.08
CA ASN A 43 -13.93 -7.52 -10.40
C ASN A 43 -12.39 -7.73 -10.49
N GLY A 44 -11.82 -8.51 -9.57
CA GLY A 44 -10.43 -8.95 -9.62
C GLY A 44 -9.40 -7.98 -9.07
N MET A 45 -9.83 -6.92 -8.39
CA MET A 45 -8.96 -6.06 -7.60
C MET A 45 -8.62 -6.75 -6.27
N THR A 46 -7.57 -6.29 -5.60
CA THR A 46 -7.22 -6.73 -4.24
C THR A 46 -7.40 -5.57 -3.27
N VAL A 47 -8.05 -5.82 -2.14
CA VAL A 47 -8.10 -4.88 -1.01
C VAL A 47 -7.05 -5.28 0.02
N ALA A 48 -6.26 -4.32 0.48
CA ALA A 48 -5.17 -4.52 1.41
C ALA A 48 -5.16 -3.41 2.49
N SER A 49 -4.45 -3.63 3.58
CA SER A 49 -4.45 -2.71 4.72
C SER A 49 -3.51 -1.51 4.52
N HIS A 50 -3.94 -0.36 5.02
CA HIS A 50 -3.11 0.84 5.19
C HIS A 50 -3.23 1.40 6.61
N THR A 51 -3.24 0.50 7.59
CA THR A 51 -3.44 0.74 9.04
C THR A 51 -4.85 1.23 9.40
N VAL A 52 -5.06 1.56 10.66
CA VAL A 52 -6.36 2.07 11.15
C VAL A 52 -6.52 3.54 10.79
N ASP A 53 -5.58 4.40 11.19
CA ASP A 53 -5.70 5.85 11.18
C ASP A 53 -4.70 6.58 10.27
N HIS A 54 -3.86 5.85 9.52
CA HIS A 54 -2.81 6.42 8.67
C HIS A 54 -1.78 7.26 9.43
N LYS A 55 -1.46 6.90 10.66
CA LYS A 55 -0.38 7.53 11.43
C LYS A 55 0.98 7.07 10.92
N SER A 56 2.00 7.94 10.98
CA SER A 56 3.38 7.52 10.71
C SER A 56 3.80 6.47 11.74
N MET A 57 4.15 5.28 11.27
CA MET A 57 4.44 4.15 12.16
C MET A 57 5.73 4.35 12.96
N THR A 58 6.64 5.17 12.48
CA THR A 58 7.89 5.49 13.19
C THR A 58 7.69 6.39 14.43
N ASP A 59 6.51 7.00 14.54
CA ASP A 59 6.18 7.93 15.63
C ASP A 59 5.33 7.27 16.73
N LEU A 60 5.06 5.96 16.60
CA LEU A 60 4.20 5.20 17.50
C LEU A 60 5.00 4.33 18.47
N THR A 61 4.43 4.10 19.65
CA THR A 61 4.92 3.09 20.59
C THR A 61 4.59 1.67 20.09
N ASP A 62 5.23 0.64 20.62
CA ASP A 62 4.97 -0.76 20.24
C ASP A 62 3.51 -1.17 20.43
N ASP A 63 2.87 -0.75 21.52
CA ASP A 63 1.45 -1.03 21.75
C ASP A 63 0.56 -0.38 20.70
N GLN A 64 0.87 0.87 20.34
CA GLN A 64 0.15 1.57 19.28
C GLN A 64 0.38 0.93 17.91
N LEU A 65 1.62 0.51 17.61
CA LEU A 65 1.97 -0.22 16.39
C LEU A 65 1.18 -1.51 16.27
N ARG A 66 1.15 -2.32 17.34
CA ARG A 66 0.39 -3.57 17.38
C ARG A 66 -1.10 -3.31 17.18
N ALA A 67 -1.66 -2.28 17.82
CA ALA A 67 -3.05 -1.90 17.64
C ALA A 67 -3.35 -1.51 16.18
N GLU A 68 -2.55 -0.61 15.57
CA GLU A 68 -2.72 -0.20 14.18
C GLU A 68 -2.66 -1.38 13.19
N LEU A 69 -1.76 -2.34 13.43
CA LEU A 69 -1.59 -3.50 12.57
C LEU A 69 -2.69 -4.55 12.76
N VAL A 70 -2.98 -4.92 14.00
CA VAL A 70 -3.91 -6.00 14.31
C VAL A 70 -5.35 -5.58 14.08
N GLU A 71 -5.74 -4.38 14.54
CA GLU A 71 -7.12 -3.92 14.40
C GLU A 71 -7.49 -3.62 12.95
N SER A 72 -6.55 -3.03 12.15
CA SER A 72 -6.81 -2.82 10.72
C SER A 72 -6.99 -4.14 9.97
N LYS A 73 -6.16 -5.15 10.27
CA LYS A 73 -6.28 -6.49 9.67
C LYS A 73 -7.62 -7.14 10.02
N LYS A 74 -7.95 -7.21 11.32
CA LYS A 74 -9.20 -7.79 11.81
C LYS A 74 -10.43 -7.10 11.21
N LYS A 75 -10.43 -5.76 11.19
CA LYS A 75 -11.54 -4.99 10.63
C LYS A 75 -11.72 -5.29 9.15
N ALA A 76 -10.64 -5.27 8.38
CA ALA A 76 -10.71 -5.54 6.95
C ALA A 76 -11.15 -6.99 6.67
N GLU A 77 -10.63 -7.98 7.41
CA GLU A 77 -11.03 -9.39 7.27
C GLU A 77 -12.50 -9.63 7.63
N ALA A 78 -13.00 -8.98 8.69
CA ALA A 78 -14.41 -9.07 9.08
C ALA A 78 -15.34 -8.51 8.00
N GLU A 79 -14.95 -7.41 7.33
CA GLU A 79 -15.75 -6.77 6.29
C GLU A 79 -15.68 -7.49 4.93
N LEU A 80 -14.54 -8.09 4.62
CA LEU A 80 -14.30 -8.74 3.31
C LEU A 80 -14.60 -10.24 3.34
N GLY A 81 -14.59 -10.87 4.51
CA GLY A 81 -14.89 -12.29 4.68
C GLY A 81 -13.73 -13.23 4.32
N HIS A 82 -12.52 -12.73 4.20
CA HIS A 82 -11.31 -13.53 3.89
C HIS A 82 -10.05 -12.90 4.47
N GLU A 83 -8.92 -13.64 4.44
CA GLU A 83 -7.62 -13.18 4.92
C GLU A 83 -7.10 -11.96 4.14
N VAL A 84 -6.74 -10.89 4.85
CA VAL A 84 -6.04 -9.73 4.30
C VAL A 84 -4.54 -9.91 4.44
N LYS A 85 -3.88 -10.18 3.32
CA LYS A 85 -2.48 -10.64 3.29
C LYS A 85 -1.44 -9.54 3.25
N TYR A 86 -1.81 -8.35 2.76
CA TYR A 86 -0.86 -7.31 2.40
C TYR A 86 -1.17 -6.01 3.11
N MET A 87 -0.12 -5.21 3.34
CA MET A 87 -0.25 -3.84 3.81
C MET A 87 0.72 -2.88 3.12
N ALA A 88 0.44 -1.59 3.18
CA ALA A 88 1.41 -0.55 2.87
C ALA A 88 1.65 0.32 4.10
N TYR A 89 2.90 0.74 4.31
CA TYR A 89 3.25 1.66 5.38
C TYR A 89 2.71 3.06 5.08
N PRO A 90 1.97 3.71 6.01
CA PRO A 90 1.66 5.13 5.90
C PRO A 90 2.92 5.94 5.65
N THR A 91 2.88 6.86 4.70
CA THR A 91 4.03 7.65 4.23
C THR A 91 5.25 6.85 3.74
N GLY A 92 5.16 5.51 3.76
CA GLY A 92 6.26 4.61 3.43
C GLY A 92 7.31 4.43 4.53
N ALA A 93 7.16 5.11 5.66
CA ALA A 93 8.12 5.09 6.78
C ALA A 93 8.05 3.77 7.56
N TYR A 94 9.19 3.14 7.73
CA TYR A 94 9.34 1.91 8.50
C TYR A 94 10.78 1.76 9.03
N ASN A 95 10.98 0.82 9.93
CA ASN A 95 12.29 0.28 10.32
C ASN A 95 12.20 -1.26 10.47
N LEU A 96 13.32 -1.93 10.76
CA LEU A 96 13.34 -3.39 10.84
C LEU A 96 12.47 -3.94 11.98
N HIS A 97 12.38 -3.21 13.09
CA HIS A 97 11.51 -3.57 14.21
C HIS A 97 10.03 -3.52 13.80
N ILE A 98 9.60 -2.44 13.14
CA ILE A 98 8.23 -2.32 12.61
C ILE A 98 7.93 -3.43 11.60
N ALA A 99 8.88 -3.74 10.71
CA ALA A 99 8.73 -4.82 9.73
C ALA A 99 8.55 -6.19 10.42
N GLN A 100 9.21 -6.42 11.57
CA GLN A 100 8.99 -7.61 12.37
C GLN A 100 7.58 -7.63 12.99
N LEU A 101 7.09 -6.51 13.54
CA LEU A 101 5.72 -6.41 14.07
C LEU A 101 4.66 -6.66 12.99
N VAL A 102 4.88 -6.20 11.76
CA VAL A 102 4.02 -6.50 10.61
C VAL A 102 3.95 -8.01 10.32
N ARG A 103 5.09 -8.69 10.39
CA ARG A 103 5.15 -10.16 10.26
C ARG A 103 4.38 -10.85 11.40
N GLU A 104 4.59 -10.41 12.65
CA GLU A 104 3.91 -10.94 13.84
C GLU A 104 2.40 -10.74 13.77
N ALA A 105 1.92 -9.62 13.21
CA ALA A 105 0.51 -9.37 12.94
C ALA A 105 -0.10 -10.28 11.85
N GLY A 106 0.70 -11.11 11.20
CA GLY A 106 0.26 -12.12 10.24
C GLY A 106 0.11 -11.63 8.80
N TYR A 107 0.63 -10.44 8.45
CA TYR A 107 0.73 -10.03 7.06
C TYR A 107 1.78 -10.87 6.32
N LYS A 108 1.58 -11.10 5.04
CA LYS A 108 2.50 -11.89 4.19
C LYS A 108 3.51 -11.03 3.45
N ALA A 109 3.19 -9.75 3.21
CA ALA A 109 4.12 -8.77 2.66
C ALA A 109 3.70 -7.35 3.02
N ALA A 110 4.69 -6.42 3.00
CA ALA A 110 4.45 -5.01 3.22
C ALA A 110 5.21 -4.14 2.20
N PHE A 111 4.59 -3.02 1.83
CA PHE A 111 5.06 -2.13 0.77
C PHE A 111 5.46 -0.77 1.32
N THR A 112 6.62 -0.29 0.88
CA THR A 112 7.09 1.08 1.14
C THR A 112 6.78 2.00 -0.04
N ILE A 113 7.20 3.26 0.02
CA ILE A 113 7.25 4.17 -1.13
C ILE A 113 8.67 4.30 -1.69
N LYS A 114 9.64 3.59 -1.13
CA LYS A 114 11.01 3.62 -1.62
C LYS A 114 11.03 3.15 -3.08
N TYR A 115 11.72 3.93 -3.91
CA TYR A 115 11.88 3.62 -5.32
C TYR A 115 12.77 2.41 -5.52
N GLY A 116 12.30 1.45 -6.29
CA GLY A 116 13.08 0.26 -6.62
C GLY A 116 12.25 -0.87 -7.19
N GLY A 117 12.95 -1.94 -7.56
CA GLY A 117 12.36 -3.17 -8.07
C GLY A 117 12.40 -4.29 -7.04
N VAL A 118 11.47 -5.22 -7.18
CA VAL A 118 11.41 -6.41 -6.33
C VAL A 118 12.21 -7.56 -6.96
N SER A 119 13.06 -8.19 -6.16
CA SER A 119 13.84 -9.37 -6.53
C SER A 119 13.65 -10.50 -5.51
N ARG A 120 14.21 -11.68 -5.78
CA ARG A 120 14.21 -12.80 -4.83
C ARG A 120 14.97 -12.51 -3.51
N LYS A 121 15.82 -11.47 -3.50
CA LYS A 121 16.59 -11.03 -2.33
C LYS A 121 15.90 -9.92 -1.55
N SER A 122 14.79 -9.37 -2.06
CA SER A 122 14.07 -8.29 -1.40
C SER A 122 13.46 -8.75 -0.08
N ASN A 123 13.49 -7.88 0.92
CA ASN A 123 12.75 -8.10 2.15
C ASN A 123 11.24 -7.99 1.85
N ILE A 124 10.50 -9.09 2.00
CA ILE A 124 9.06 -9.12 1.69
C ILE A 124 8.23 -8.21 2.59
N TYR A 125 8.75 -7.77 3.72
CA TYR A 125 8.12 -6.80 4.62
C TYR A 125 8.62 -5.36 4.37
N ALA A 126 9.32 -5.12 3.26
CA ALA A 126 9.80 -3.80 2.86
C ALA A 126 9.93 -3.70 1.33
N LEU A 127 8.89 -4.15 0.62
CA LEU A 127 8.90 -4.18 -0.84
C LEU A 127 8.92 -2.75 -1.41
N GLU A 128 9.87 -2.53 -2.30
CA GLU A 128 10.02 -1.27 -3.01
C GLU A 128 9.00 -1.17 -4.15
N ARG A 129 8.73 0.03 -4.61
CA ARG A 129 7.79 0.32 -5.70
C ARG A 129 8.36 1.42 -6.59
N VAL A 130 7.82 1.54 -7.79
CA VAL A 130 7.99 2.75 -8.60
C VAL A 130 6.82 3.69 -8.26
N PRO A 131 7.02 4.72 -7.41
CA PRO A 131 5.95 5.63 -7.07
C PRO A 131 5.67 6.58 -8.25
N ILE A 132 4.41 6.73 -8.63
CA ILE A 132 3.94 7.72 -9.58
C ILE A 132 3.22 8.81 -8.80
N PHE A 133 3.73 10.02 -8.85
CA PHE A 133 3.18 11.17 -8.15
C PHE A 133 2.43 12.10 -9.10
N HIS A 134 1.73 13.06 -8.53
CA HIS A 134 1.00 14.09 -9.30
C HIS A 134 1.93 14.98 -10.16
N THR A 135 3.23 14.89 -9.97
CA THR A 135 4.24 15.59 -10.79
C THR A 135 4.41 14.99 -12.19
N GLU A 136 4.14 13.70 -12.36
CA GLU A 136 4.15 13.02 -13.65
C GLU A 136 2.84 13.37 -14.40
N LYS A 137 2.89 14.39 -15.26
CA LYS A 137 1.71 14.94 -15.96
C LYS A 137 1.51 14.40 -17.37
N THR A 138 2.55 13.82 -17.97
CA THR A 138 2.51 13.33 -19.34
C THR A 138 2.77 11.83 -19.41
N ASN A 139 2.34 11.22 -20.52
CA ASN A 139 2.69 9.82 -20.80
C ASN A 139 4.21 9.61 -20.87
N ARG A 140 4.95 10.61 -21.31
CA ARG A 140 6.42 10.57 -21.39
C ARG A 140 7.00 10.49 -19.96
N ASP A 141 6.57 11.36 -19.05
CA ASP A 141 7.04 11.33 -17.65
C ASP A 141 6.76 9.96 -17.01
N PHE A 142 5.57 9.39 -17.27
CA PHE A 142 5.21 8.07 -16.80
C PHE A 142 6.15 6.99 -17.36
N VAL A 143 6.38 6.97 -18.67
CA VAL A 143 7.25 5.99 -19.34
C VAL A 143 8.68 6.12 -18.83
N GLU A 144 9.21 7.33 -18.73
CA GLU A 144 10.54 7.58 -18.16
C GLU A 144 10.61 7.08 -16.71
N ARG A 145 9.57 7.31 -15.91
CA ARG A 145 9.53 6.87 -14.51
C ARG A 145 9.58 5.36 -14.34
N ILE A 146 8.80 4.61 -15.13
CA ILE A 146 8.77 3.15 -15.02
C ILE A 146 9.99 2.45 -15.63
N HIS A 147 10.68 3.09 -16.58
CA HIS A 147 11.89 2.56 -17.19
C HIS A 147 13.19 3.06 -16.51
N TYR A 148 13.07 3.97 -15.56
CA TYR A 148 14.22 4.46 -14.82
C TYR A 148 14.84 3.31 -14.00
N THR A 149 15.99 2.81 -14.44
CA THR A 149 16.84 1.94 -13.63
C THR A 149 17.72 2.84 -12.75
N PRO A 150 17.69 2.70 -11.43
CA PRO A 150 18.51 3.51 -10.54
C PRO A 150 19.99 3.08 -10.64
N GLN A 151 20.68 3.48 -11.69
CA GLN A 151 22.12 3.23 -11.84
C GLN A 151 22.96 4.10 -10.87
N PHE A 152 22.37 5.14 -10.30
CA PHE A 152 23.07 6.08 -9.43
C PHE A 152 22.82 5.88 -7.92
N GLU A 153 21.82 5.10 -7.53
CA GLU A 153 21.61 4.81 -6.08
C GLU A 153 22.72 3.93 -5.48
N SER A 154 23.43 3.15 -6.32
CA SER A 154 24.61 2.39 -5.90
C SER A 154 25.78 3.27 -5.44
N PHE A 155 25.77 4.56 -5.76
CA PHE A 155 26.79 5.53 -5.38
C PHE A 155 26.33 6.52 -4.28
N GLY A 156 25.20 6.28 -3.63
CA GLY A 156 24.74 7.12 -2.51
C GLY A 156 24.20 8.50 -2.91
N TRP A 157 23.91 8.72 -4.19
CA TRP A 157 23.33 9.98 -4.67
C TRP A 157 21.79 9.87 -4.71
N THR A 158 21.16 10.26 -3.63
CA THR A 158 19.71 10.47 -3.61
C THR A 158 19.38 11.83 -4.19
N LYS A 159 18.58 11.90 -5.26
CA LYS A 159 17.91 13.15 -5.65
C LYS A 159 16.81 13.44 -4.64
N HIS A 160 16.96 14.53 -3.90
CA HIS A 160 15.90 15.14 -3.09
C HIS A 160 14.81 15.74 -3.97
#